data_5b67fb8ebbfae27feeae6122ac8fdb93
#
_entry.id   5b67fb8ebbfae27feeae6122ac8fdb93
#
_cell.length_a   1.000
_cell.length_b   1.000
_cell.length_c   1.000
_cell.angle_alpha   90.00
_cell.angle_beta   90.00
_cell.angle_gamma   90.00
#
_symmetry.space_group_name_H-M   'P 1'
#
loop_
_entity.id
_entity.type
_entity.pdbx_description
1 polymer ?
#
loop_
_entity_poly.entity_id
_entity_poly.type
_entity_poly.pdbx_seq_one_letter_code
_entity_poly.pdbx_strand_id
1 'polypeptide(L)'
;MQWEYILGGLILIVGLVIFFIIVSFFNTWLKALLAKAKVGFSTLLAMRLRGVPVGLIVDARITAVKAGIPLSTDELEAHYLAEGNVVQTVQALIAALKANIELSWDRACAIDLATKGTSKSVLEAVRTSINPKVIDCVIEGRDTIDGVAKDGIQVKVRARVTVRSNLDRYVGSAQEETVIARVGESIVSTIGSSENYKIVLENPNSITES
;
A
#
# COMPACT_ATOMS: atom_id res chain seq x y z
N MET A 1 -33.12 46.70 28.89
CA MET A 1 -33.61 45.41 29.47
C MET A 1 -33.71 44.27 28.44
N GLN A 2 -34.41 44.39 27.29
CA GLN A 2 -34.51 43.24 26.35
C GLN A 2 -33.15 42.81 25.72
N TRP A 3 -32.24 43.71 25.45
CA TRP A 3 -30.94 43.43 24.90
C TRP A 3 -30.01 42.62 25.83
N GLU A 4 -30.12 42.78 27.13
CA GLU A 4 -29.35 42.04 28.13
C GLU A 4 -29.77 40.55 28.15
N TYR A 5 -31.06 40.26 28.05
CA TYR A 5 -31.57 38.90 27.97
C TYR A 5 -31.16 38.21 26.64
N ILE A 6 -31.17 38.96 25.54
CA ILE A 6 -30.74 38.46 24.23
C ILE A 6 -29.24 38.14 24.26
N LEU A 7 -28.41 39.04 24.81
CA LEU A 7 -26.97 38.87 24.95
C LEU A 7 -26.63 37.70 25.89
N GLY A 8 -27.34 37.58 27.02
CA GLY A 8 -27.20 36.45 27.95
C GLY A 8 -27.57 35.10 27.31
N GLY A 9 -28.67 35.07 26.53
CA GLY A 9 -29.10 33.90 25.79
C GLY A 9 -28.06 33.47 24.71
N LEU A 10 -27.49 34.43 23.99
CA LEU A 10 -26.46 34.18 23.00
C LEU A 10 -25.19 33.59 23.63
N ILE A 11 -24.72 34.17 24.75
CA ILE A 11 -23.55 33.66 25.48
C ILE A 11 -23.79 32.24 25.99
N LEU A 12 -24.99 31.95 26.51
CA LEU A 12 -25.35 30.62 26.98
C LEU A 12 -25.34 29.58 25.85
N ILE A 13 -25.91 29.93 24.69
CA ILE A 13 -25.91 29.05 23.51
C ILE A 13 -24.45 28.76 23.04
N VAL A 14 -23.65 29.81 22.92
CA VAL A 14 -22.23 29.65 22.52
C VAL A 14 -21.46 28.80 23.52
N GLY A 15 -21.68 29.02 24.84
CA GLY A 15 -21.06 28.22 25.88
C GLY A 15 -21.46 26.74 25.81
N LEU A 16 -22.73 26.45 25.52
CA LEU A 16 -23.26 25.10 25.38
C LEU A 16 -22.69 24.41 24.14
N VAL A 17 -22.54 25.11 23.02
CA VAL A 17 -21.90 24.59 21.80
C VAL A 17 -20.44 24.26 22.06
N ILE A 18 -19.69 25.16 22.70
CA ILE A 18 -18.27 24.93 23.05
C ILE A 18 -18.14 23.73 23.99
N PHE A 19 -19.01 23.64 25.00
CA PHE A 19 -19.04 22.50 25.93
C PHE A 19 -19.28 21.18 25.20
N PHE A 20 -20.23 21.13 24.29
CA PHE A 20 -20.51 19.91 23.48
C PHE A 20 -19.36 19.53 22.59
N ILE A 21 -18.65 20.50 21.99
CA ILE A 21 -17.43 20.27 21.20
C ILE A 21 -16.33 19.66 22.08
N ILE A 22 -16.08 20.23 23.26
CA ILE A 22 -15.07 19.73 24.19
C ILE A 22 -15.36 18.29 24.60
N VAL A 23 -16.58 17.98 25.00
CA VAL A 23 -17.00 16.63 25.40
C VAL A 23 -16.85 15.62 24.25
N SER A 24 -17.19 16.01 23.02
CA SER A 24 -17.08 15.16 21.83
C SER A 24 -15.63 14.73 21.52
N PHE A 25 -14.66 15.62 21.72
CA PHE A 25 -13.25 15.34 21.43
C PHE A 25 -12.47 14.83 22.64
N PHE A 26 -13.01 14.97 23.84
CA PHE A 26 -12.32 14.62 25.09
C PHE A 26 -11.83 13.15 25.09
N ASN A 27 -12.67 12.23 24.66
CA ASN A 27 -12.32 10.81 24.62
C ASN A 27 -11.15 10.54 23.65
N THR A 28 -11.16 11.14 22.46
CA THR A 28 -10.11 10.98 21.46
C THR A 28 -8.80 11.63 21.91
N TRP A 29 -8.90 12.81 22.51
CA TRP A 29 -7.74 13.51 23.09
C TRP A 29 -7.13 12.72 24.24
N LEU A 30 -7.95 12.17 25.15
CA LEU A 30 -7.49 11.37 26.27
C LEU A 30 -6.79 10.08 25.81
N LYS A 31 -7.32 9.38 24.79
CA LYS A 31 -6.65 8.23 24.16
C LYS A 31 -5.28 8.58 23.62
N ALA A 32 -5.17 9.71 22.89
CA ALA A 32 -3.90 10.17 22.33
C ALA A 32 -2.89 10.51 23.43
N LEU A 33 -3.33 11.17 24.51
CA LEU A 33 -2.49 11.53 25.65
C LEU A 33 -1.93 10.29 26.36
N LEU A 34 -2.79 9.31 26.66
CA LEU A 34 -2.39 8.05 27.31
C LEU A 34 -1.44 7.22 26.45
N ALA A 35 -1.60 7.29 25.11
CA ALA A 35 -0.73 6.61 24.16
C ALA A 35 0.59 7.34 23.89
N LYS A 36 0.89 8.44 24.58
CA LYS A 36 2.05 9.33 24.33
C LYS A 36 2.09 9.95 22.92
N ALA A 37 1.01 9.82 22.17
CA ALA A 37 0.83 10.45 20.86
C ALA A 37 0.24 11.86 21.03
N LYS A 38 1.02 12.80 21.57
CA LYS A 38 0.56 14.14 21.94
C LYS A 38 -0.07 14.87 20.77
N VAL A 39 -1.39 15.08 20.83
CA VAL A 39 -2.15 15.86 19.85
C VAL A 39 -2.74 17.08 20.54
N GLY A 40 -2.54 18.25 19.94
CA GLY A 40 -3.14 19.49 20.44
C GLY A 40 -4.66 19.50 20.26
N PHE A 41 -5.39 20.04 21.22
CA PHE A 41 -6.84 20.16 21.11
C PHE A 41 -7.25 21.07 19.92
N SER A 42 -6.48 22.14 19.67
CA SER A 42 -6.66 23.01 18.51
C SER A 42 -6.51 22.26 17.18
N THR A 43 -5.59 21.30 17.10
CA THR A 43 -5.38 20.46 15.91
C THR A 43 -6.60 19.57 15.65
N LEU A 44 -7.19 18.98 16.69
CA LEU A 44 -8.40 18.16 16.56
C LEU A 44 -9.59 18.98 16.02
N LEU A 45 -9.74 20.22 16.51
CA LEU A 45 -10.78 21.12 16.04
C LEU A 45 -10.54 21.53 14.57
N ALA A 46 -9.30 21.87 14.23
CA ALA A 46 -8.91 22.24 12.86
C ALA A 46 -9.16 21.10 11.86
N MET A 47 -8.81 19.85 12.20
CA MET A 47 -9.11 18.66 11.39
C MET A 47 -10.61 18.52 11.16
N ARG A 48 -11.42 18.71 12.20
CA ARG A 48 -12.87 18.61 12.09
C ARG A 48 -13.45 19.64 11.13
N LEU A 49 -12.95 20.88 11.18
CA LEU A 49 -13.35 21.96 10.28
C LEU A 49 -12.95 21.68 8.81
N ARG A 50 -11.84 20.96 8.59
CA ARG A 50 -11.39 20.52 7.26
C ARG A 50 -12.10 19.26 6.77
N GLY A 51 -13.05 18.70 7.53
CA GLY A 51 -13.78 17.50 7.15
C GLY A 51 -12.99 16.19 7.33
N VAL A 52 -11.85 16.23 8.04
CA VAL A 52 -11.02 15.06 8.29
C VAL A 52 -11.57 14.24 9.46
N PRO A 53 -11.68 12.91 9.36
CA PRO A 53 -12.14 12.05 10.45
C PRO A 53 -11.07 11.98 11.55
N VAL A 54 -11.22 12.80 12.58
CA VAL A 54 -10.27 12.95 13.69
C VAL A 54 -9.91 11.61 14.34
N GLY A 55 -10.90 10.74 14.57
CA GLY A 55 -10.68 9.42 15.17
C GLY A 55 -9.71 8.57 14.37
N LEU A 56 -9.89 8.50 13.04
CA LEU A 56 -9.04 7.73 12.15
C LEU A 56 -7.58 8.20 12.20
N ILE A 57 -7.35 9.51 12.09
CA ILE A 57 -6.00 10.08 12.11
C ILE A 57 -5.32 9.88 13.46
N VAL A 58 -6.05 10.09 14.55
CA VAL A 58 -5.50 9.90 15.91
C VAL A 58 -5.19 8.42 16.18
N ASP A 59 -6.07 7.49 15.80
CA ASP A 59 -5.85 6.06 15.98
C ASP A 59 -4.68 5.56 15.13
N ALA A 60 -4.55 6.03 13.88
CA ALA A 60 -3.41 5.75 13.02
C ALA A 60 -2.10 6.26 13.63
N ARG A 61 -2.08 7.49 14.16
CA ARG A 61 -0.93 8.05 14.86
C ARG A 61 -0.56 7.26 16.11
N ILE A 62 -1.55 6.91 16.93
CA ILE A 62 -1.32 6.08 18.12
C ILE A 62 -0.65 4.76 17.72
N THR A 63 -1.13 4.14 16.65
CA THR A 63 -0.60 2.87 16.14
C THR A 63 0.85 3.04 15.67
N ALA A 64 1.16 4.10 14.92
CA ALA A 64 2.50 4.41 14.47
C ALA A 64 3.47 4.66 15.65
N VAL A 65 3.08 5.51 16.60
CA VAL A 65 3.90 5.85 17.77
C VAL A 65 4.18 4.62 18.64
N LYS A 66 3.18 3.75 18.86
CA LYS A 66 3.36 2.48 19.58
C LYS A 66 4.32 1.52 18.87
N ALA A 67 4.41 1.59 17.55
CA ALA A 67 5.37 0.82 16.76
C ALA A 67 6.76 1.47 16.69
N GLY A 68 6.94 2.65 17.29
CA GLY A 68 8.22 3.38 17.29
C GLY A 68 8.43 4.28 16.08
N ILE A 69 7.38 4.54 15.28
CA ILE A 69 7.45 5.39 14.09
C ILE A 69 6.94 6.79 14.45
N PRO A 70 7.78 7.83 14.44
CA PRO A 70 7.42 9.18 14.85
C PRO A 70 6.70 9.94 13.72
N LEU A 71 5.44 9.56 13.42
CA LEU A 71 4.60 10.27 12.45
C LEU A 71 3.83 11.41 13.12
N SER A 72 3.77 12.55 12.45
CA SER A 72 2.97 13.70 12.87
C SER A 72 1.50 13.55 12.45
N THR A 73 0.60 14.32 13.08
CA THR A 73 -0.79 14.40 12.63
C THR A 73 -0.93 15.05 11.27
N ASP A 74 -0.06 16.03 10.97
CA ASP A 74 -0.12 16.79 9.73
C ASP A 74 0.26 15.94 8.52
N GLU A 75 1.25 15.05 8.66
CA GLU A 75 1.61 14.07 7.61
C GLU A 75 0.48 13.09 7.33
N LEU A 76 -0.16 12.57 8.38
CA LEU A 76 -1.30 11.65 8.23
C LEU A 76 -2.51 12.34 7.62
N GLU A 77 -2.78 13.58 8.04
CA GLU A 77 -3.86 14.41 7.51
C GLU A 77 -3.63 14.75 6.03
N ALA A 78 -2.43 15.16 5.66
CA ALA A 78 -2.07 15.45 4.28
C ALA A 78 -2.29 14.25 3.37
N HIS A 79 -1.89 13.05 3.81
CA HIS A 79 -2.12 11.82 3.07
C HIS A 79 -3.61 11.48 2.93
N TYR A 80 -4.39 11.69 4.00
CA TYR A 80 -5.85 11.51 3.96
C TYR A 80 -6.52 12.46 2.96
N LEU A 81 -6.12 13.75 2.98
CA LEU A 81 -6.67 14.76 2.05
C LEU A 81 -6.27 14.50 0.60
N ALA A 82 -5.13 13.85 0.36
CA ALA A 82 -4.76 13.33 -0.95
C ALA A 82 -5.54 12.06 -1.35
N GLU A 83 -6.55 11.69 -0.56
CA GLU A 83 -7.38 10.50 -0.73
C GLU A 83 -6.60 9.17 -0.63
N GLY A 84 -5.48 9.16 0.09
CA GLY A 84 -4.70 7.97 0.40
C GLY A 84 -5.32 7.16 1.55
N ASN A 85 -4.95 5.88 1.63
CA ASN A 85 -5.38 4.98 2.69
C ASN A 85 -4.42 5.02 3.89
N VAL A 86 -4.64 5.99 4.80
CA VAL A 86 -3.77 6.23 5.96
C VAL A 86 -3.55 4.97 6.80
N VAL A 87 -4.60 4.18 7.04
CA VAL A 87 -4.51 2.98 7.89
C VAL A 87 -3.62 1.92 7.26
N GLN A 88 -3.81 1.63 5.97
CA GLN A 88 -2.99 0.64 5.26
C GLN A 88 -1.53 1.10 5.12
N THR A 89 -1.31 2.39 4.86
CA THR A 89 0.04 2.96 4.74
C THR A 89 0.81 2.87 6.05
N VAL A 90 0.18 3.19 7.18
CA VAL A 90 0.79 3.02 8.51
C VAL A 90 1.07 1.54 8.81
N GLN A 91 0.15 0.63 8.49
CA GLN A 91 0.36 -0.80 8.66
C GLN A 91 1.52 -1.32 7.80
N ALA A 92 1.66 -0.83 6.57
CA ALA A 92 2.76 -1.16 5.68
C ALA A 92 4.11 -0.71 6.24
N LEU A 93 4.19 0.52 6.78
CA LEU A 93 5.39 1.01 7.46
C LEU A 93 5.77 0.16 8.66
N ILE A 94 4.79 -0.23 9.46
CA ILE A 94 5.03 -1.09 10.64
C ILE A 94 5.54 -2.47 10.19
N ALA A 95 4.96 -3.03 9.12
CA ALA A 95 5.39 -4.31 8.57
C ALA A 95 6.83 -4.21 8.01
N ALA A 96 7.15 -3.15 7.28
CA ALA A 96 8.50 -2.88 6.76
C ALA A 96 9.52 -2.74 7.89
N LEU A 97 9.21 -1.96 8.92
CA LEU A 97 10.07 -1.78 10.10
C LEU A 97 10.36 -3.12 10.79
N LYS A 98 9.33 -3.95 11.02
CA LYS A 98 9.49 -5.28 11.65
C LYS A 98 10.29 -6.25 10.80
N ALA A 99 10.25 -6.10 9.48
CA ALA A 99 11.01 -6.91 8.54
C ALA A 99 12.41 -6.35 8.26
N ASN A 100 12.79 -5.26 8.91
CA ASN A 100 14.05 -4.54 8.70
C ASN A 100 14.23 -4.09 7.24
N ILE A 101 13.12 -3.66 6.61
CA ILE A 101 13.08 -3.10 5.26
C ILE A 101 13.00 -1.58 5.39
N GLU A 102 13.90 -0.88 4.70
CA GLU A 102 13.91 0.57 4.67
C GLU A 102 12.75 1.10 3.80
N LEU A 103 11.77 1.73 4.42
CA LEU A 103 10.63 2.36 3.76
C LEU A 103 10.31 3.68 4.44
N SER A 104 10.51 4.79 3.71
CA SER A 104 10.14 6.12 4.20
C SER A 104 8.64 6.36 4.11
N TRP A 105 8.11 7.29 4.93
CA TRP A 105 6.71 7.70 4.87
C TRP A 105 6.32 8.21 3.49
N ASP A 106 7.11 9.11 2.91
CA ASP A 106 6.83 9.69 1.60
C ASP A 106 6.74 8.63 0.50
N ARG A 107 7.63 7.62 0.56
CA ARG A 107 7.61 6.52 -0.40
C ARG A 107 6.40 5.63 -0.20
N ALA A 108 6.02 5.34 1.03
CA ALA A 108 4.81 4.58 1.33
C ALA A 108 3.56 5.29 0.80
N CYS A 109 3.47 6.61 1.01
CA CYS A 109 2.40 7.45 0.46
C CYS A 109 2.37 7.46 -1.07
N ALA A 110 3.56 7.57 -1.71
CA ALA A 110 3.66 7.55 -3.17
C ALA A 110 3.19 6.21 -3.75
N ILE A 111 3.54 5.08 -3.13
CA ILE A 111 3.07 3.76 -3.54
C ILE A 111 1.56 3.65 -3.36
N ASP A 112 1.01 4.08 -2.22
CA ASP A 112 -0.42 4.01 -1.94
C ASP A 112 -1.24 4.79 -2.97
N LEU A 113 -0.83 6.03 -3.26
CA LEU A 113 -1.51 6.88 -4.24
C LEU A 113 -1.36 6.34 -5.68
N ALA A 114 -0.19 5.81 -6.03
CA ALA A 114 0.05 5.24 -7.35
C ALA A 114 -0.71 3.92 -7.60
N THR A 115 -1.01 3.17 -6.54
CA THR A 115 -1.76 1.91 -6.63
C THR A 115 -3.26 2.09 -6.42
N LYS A 116 -3.72 3.31 -6.19
CA LYS A 116 -5.13 3.65 -6.02
C LYS A 116 -5.95 3.20 -7.25
N GLY A 117 -7.04 2.51 -7.01
CA GLY A 117 -7.89 1.95 -8.07
C GLY A 117 -7.40 0.62 -8.66
N THR A 118 -6.28 0.11 -8.23
CA THR A 118 -5.81 -1.24 -8.58
C THR A 118 -6.11 -2.22 -7.45
N SER A 119 -6.02 -3.52 -7.74
CA SER A 119 -6.13 -4.57 -6.72
C SER A 119 -4.93 -4.64 -5.76
N LYS A 120 -3.89 -3.86 -6.03
CA LYS A 120 -2.64 -3.83 -5.25
C LYS A 120 -2.68 -2.73 -4.19
N SER A 121 -2.02 -2.96 -3.07
CA SER A 121 -1.88 -1.99 -1.99
C SER A 121 -0.41 -1.88 -1.54
N VAL A 122 -0.06 -0.77 -0.88
CA VAL A 122 1.26 -0.60 -0.29
C VAL A 122 1.58 -1.72 0.71
N LEU A 123 0.59 -2.19 1.46
CA LEU A 123 0.76 -3.29 2.41
C LEU A 123 1.09 -4.61 1.70
N GLU A 124 0.46 -4.88 0.56
CA GLU A 124 0.74 -6.06 -0.26
C GLU A 124 2.13 -5.97 -0.88
N ALA A 125 2.53 -4.80 -1.36
CA ALA A 125 3.87 -4.55 -1.87
C ALA A 125 4.97 -4.91 -0.83
N VAL A 126 4.79 -4.46 0.40
CA VAL A 126 5.69 -4.80 1.51
C VAL A 126 5.66 -6.30 1.82
N ARG A 127 4.49 -6.91 1.88
CA ARG A 127 4.37 -8.37 2.12
C ARG A 127 5.07 -9.20 1.03
N THR A 128 4.92 -8.83 -0.23
CA THR A 128 5.58 -9.52 -1.37
C THR A 128 7.08 -9.25 -1.40
N SER A 129 7.53 -8.12 -0.83
CA SER A 129 8.96 -7.88 -0.62
C SER A 129 9.55 -8.78 0.46
N ILE A 130 8.77 -9.09 1.52
CA ILE A 130 9.18 -9.98 2.62
C ILE A 130 9.10 -11.45 2.18
N ASN A 131 7.94 -11.84 1.63
CA ASN A 131 7.63 -13.20 1.21
C ASN A 131 7.48 -13.23 -0.31
N PRO A 132 8.45 -13.78 -1.05
CA PRO A 132 8.36 -13.91 -2.49
C PRO A 132 7.08 -14.64 -2.91
N LYS A 133 6.44 -14.16 -3.97
CA LYS A 133 5.26 -14.78 -4.58
C LYS A 133 5.69 -15.67 -5.74
N VAL A 134 5.15 -16.88 -5.79
CA VAL A 134 5.31 -17.77 -6.95
C VAL A 134 4.18 -17.53 -7.93
N ILE A 135 4.52 -17.26 -9.18
CA ILE A 135 3.58 -17.03 -10.28
C ILE A 135 3.72 -18.19 -11.26
N ASP A 136 2.58 -18.83 -11.59
CA ASP A 136 2.51 -19.78 -12.68
C ASP A 136 2.43 -19.02 -14.02
N CYS A 137 3.45 -19.12 -14.84
CA CYS A 137 3.53 -18.42 -16.12
C CYS A 137 2.84 -19.26 -17.21
N VAL A 138 1.51 -19.29 -17.18
CA VAL A 138 0.69 -19.92 -18.20
C VAL A 138 -0.35 -18.93 -18.72
N ILE A 139 -0.70 -19.02 -19.99
CA ILE A 139 -1.72 -18.18 -20.60
C ILE A 139 -3.10 -18.66 -20.09
N GLU A 140 -3.99 -17.72 -19.82
CA GLU A 140 -5.35 -18.04 -19.36
C GLU A 140 -6.02 -19.10 -20.24
N GLY A 141 -6.53 -20.16 -19.59
CA GLY A 141 -7.19 -21.27 -20.26
C GLY A 141 -6.25 -22.35 -20.85
N ARG A 142 -4.95 -22.27 -20.59
CA ARG A 142 -3.98 -23.28 -20.96
C ARG A 142 -3.15 -23.70 -19.75
N ASP A 143 -2.73 -24.96 -19.72
CA ASP A 143 -1.88 -25.51 -18.66
C ASP A 143 -0.39 -25.42 -19.02
N THR A 144 -0.05 -25.09 -20.27
CA THR A 144 1.32 -25.08 -20.80
C THR A 144 1.54 -23.93 -21.77
N ILE A 145 2.79 -23.54 -21.90
CA ILE A 145 3.30 -22.68 -22.98
C ILE A 145 3.84 -23.61 -24.06
N ASP A 146 3.33 -23.45 -25.27
CA ASP A 146 3.67 -24.32 -26.39
C ASP A 146 4.65 -23.59 -27.34
N GLY A 147 5.82 -24.17 -27.56
CA GLY A 147 6.80 -23.68 -28.53
C GLY A 147 7.14 -24.75 -29.56
N VAL A 148 7.47 -24.36 -30.79
CA VAL A 148 7.86 -25.27 -31.87
C VAL A 148 9.32 -25.03 -32.21
N ALA A 149 10.17 -26.03 -32.08
CA ALA A 149 11.57 -25.99 -32.48
C ALA A 149 11.72 -26.03 -34.01
N LYS A 150 12.89 -25.71 -34.55
CA LYS A 150 13.15 -25.70 -36.00
C LYS A 150 13.00 -27.08 -36.67
N ASP A 151 13.11 -28.14 -35.90
CA ASP A 151 12.87 -29.53 -36.38
C ASP A 151 11.37 -29.85 -36.51
N GLY A 152 10.47 -28.91 -36.22
CA GLY A 152 9.01 -29.05 -36.31
C GLY A 152 8.36 -29.73 -35.11
N ILE A 153 9.11 -30.05 -34.06
CA ILE A 153 8.57 -30.71 -32.86
C ILE A 153 8.06 -29.67 -31.87
N GLN A 154 6.83 -29.85 -31.41
CA GLN A 154 6.18 -29.01 -30.39
C GLN A 154 6.66 -29.45 -29.00
N VAL A 155 7.20 -28.50 -28.25
CA VAL A 155 7.61 -28.64 -26.86
C VAL A 155 6.60 -27.92 -25.98
N LYS A 156 6.09 -28.60 -24.94
CA LYS A 156 5.17 -28.04 -23.94
C LYS A 156 5.93 -27.75 -22.64
N VAL A 157 5.90 -26.52 -22.19
CA VAL A 157 6.62 -26.08 -21.02
C VAL A 157 5.66 -25.49 -19.99
N ARG A 158 5.89 -25.81 -18.72
CA ARG A 158 5.23 -25.16 -17.59
C ARG A 158 6.31 -24.47 -16.76
N ALA A 159 6.22 -23.15 -16.67
CA ALA A 159 7.17 -22.34 -15.93
C ALA A 159 6.53 -21.77 -14.67
N ARG A 160 7.30 -21.75 -13.58
CA ARG A 160 6.99 -21.06 -12.34
C ARG A 160 8.09 -20.08 -12.02
N VAL A 161 7.71 -18.82 -11.81
CA VAL A 161 8.66 -17.76 -11.51
C VAL A 161 8.40 -17.22 -10.10
N THR A 162 9.46 -17.14 -9.31
CA THR A 162 9.41 -16.54 -8.00
C THR A 162 9.74 -15.05 -8.13
N VAL A 163 8.79 -14.19 -7.78
CA VAL A 163 8.94 -12.73 -7.84
C VAL A 163 8.98 -12.13 -6.45
N ARG A 164 9.78 -11.07 -6.30
CA ARG A 164 9.88 -10.25 -5.11
C ARG A 164 9.66 -8.80 -5.49
N SER A 165 8.86 -8.07 -4.69
CA SER A 165 8.64 -6.64 -4.90
C SER A 165 9.89 -5.85 -4.51
N ASN A 166 10.35 -4.99 -5.40
CA ASN A 166 11.35 -3.97 -5.09
C ASN A 166 10.62 -2.66 -4.77
N LEU A 167 10.60 -2.27 -3.49
CA LEU A 167 9.87 -1.09 -3.02
C LEU A 167 10.43 0.22 -3.60
N ASP A 168 11.72 0.24 -3.97
CA ASP A 168 12.35 1.42 -4.57
C ASP A 168 11.88 1.71 -5.98
N ARG A 169 11.47 0.67 -6.71
CA ARG A 169 11.00 0.74 -8.09
C ARG A 169 9.56 0.28 -8.26
N TYR A 170 8.79 0.26 -7.18
CA TYR A 170 7.44 -0.31 -7.21
C TYR A 170 6.47 0.53 -8.04
N VAL A 171 6.59 1.85 -7.96
CA VAL A 171 5.79 2.78 -8.78
C VAL A 171 6.25 2.68 -10.23
N GLY A 172 5.32 2.32 -11.12
CA GLY A 172 5.59 2.07 -12.53
C GLY A 172 6.20 0.68 -12.83
N SER A 173 6.25 -0.23 -11.85
CA SER A 173 6.70 -1.60 -12.08
C SER A 173 5.71 -2.40 -12.93
N ALA A 174 6.24 -3.42 -13.62
CA ALA A 174 5.45 -4.35 -14.42
C ALA A 174 4.40 -5.06 -13.56
N GLN A 175 3.20 -5.20 -14.08
CA GLN A 175 2.15 -6.00 -13.47
C GLN A 175 2.43 -7.50 -13.65
N GLU A 176 1.77 -8.35 -12.86
CA GLU A 176 1.91 -9.80 -12.91
C GLU A 176 1.70 -10.35 -14.32
N GLU A 177 0.67 -9.85 -15.01
CA GLU A 177 0.37 -10.19 -16.41
C GLU A 177 1.52 -9.87 -17.36
N THR A 178 2.21 -8.74 -17.15
CA THR A 178 3.39 -8.39 -17.95
C THR A 178 4.56 -9.34 -17.72
N VAL A 179 4.74 -9.79 -16.48
CA VAL A 179 5.78 -10.80 -16.16
C VAL A 179 5.44 -12.12 -16.84
N ILE A 180 4.19 -12.58 -16.75
CA ILE A 180 3.70 -13.80 -17.41
C ILE A 180 3.93 -13.70 -18.92
N ALA A 181 3.55 -12.59 -19.55
CA ALA A 181 3.69 -12.38 -20.98
C ALA A 181 5.18 -12.41 -21.42
N ARG A 182 6.06 -11.71 -20.70
CA ARG A 182 7.50 -11.69 -21.03
C ARG A 182 8.16 -13.05 -20.88
N VAL A 183 7.83 -13.76 -19.79
CA VAL A 183 8.36 -15.13 -19.58
C VAL A 183 7.84 -16.06 -20.67
N GLY A 184 6.56 -15.96 -21.02
CA GLY A 184 5.97 -16.73 -22.10
C GLY A 184 6.64 -16.46 -23.45
N GLU A 185 6.87 -15.20 -23.80
CA GLU A 185 7.57 -14.77 -25.01
C GLU A 185 9.02 -15.30 -25.05
N SER A 186 9.76 -15.18 -23.94
CA SER A 186 11.12 -15.69 -23.82
C SER A 186 11.17 -17.20 -24.05
N ILE A 187 10.27 -17.98 -23.44
CA ILE A 187 10.19 -19.43 -23.62
C ILE A 187 9.92 -19.79 -25.08
N VAL A 188 8.91 -19.17 -25.70
CA VAL A 188 8.57 -19.45 -27.11
C VAL A 188 9.69 -19.07 -28.05
N SER A 189 10.35 -17.93 -27.82
CA SER A 189 11.49 -17.46 -28.60
C SER A 189 12.69 -18.40 -28.49
N THR A 190 13.02 -18.85 -27.29
CA THR A 190 14.14 -19.76 -27.04
C THR A 190 13.91 -21.11 -27.70
N ILE A 191 12.69 -21.68 -27.58
CA ILE A 191 12.34 -22.94 -28.24
C ILE A 191 12.39 -22.76 -29.76
N GLY A 192 11.79 -21.70 -30.31
CA GLY A 192 11.74 -21.44 -31.74
C GLY A 192 13.08 -21.17 -32.39
N SER A 193 14.05 -20.65 -31.63
CA SER A 193 15.43 -20.44 -32.10
C SER A 193 16.27 -21.71 -32.07
N SER A 194 15.91 -22.71 -31.27
CA SER A 194 16.65 -23.97 -31.11
C SER A 194 16.51 -24.87 -32.35
N GLU A 195 17.63 -25.44 -32.79
CA GLU A 195 17.64 -26.29 -33.98
C GLU A 195 16.95 -27.64 -33.76
N ASN A 196 16.96 -28.13 -32.53
CA ASN A 196 16.36 -29.40 -32.16
C ASN A 196 15.79 -29.34 -30.76
N TYR A 197 14.61 -29.97 -30.54
CA TYR A 197 13.96 -30.06 -29.24
C TYR A 197 14.83 -30.69 -28.15
N LYS A 198 15.78 -31.57 -28.50
CA LYS A 198 16.71 -32.24 -27.57
C LYS A 198 17.61 -31.23 -26.86
N ILE A 199 18.07 -30.17 -27.56
CA ILE A 199 18.93 -29.14 -26.99
C ILE A 199 18.20 -28.40 -25.87
N VAL A 200 16.92 -28.14 -26.07
CA VAL A 200 16.09 -27.49 -25.06
C VAL A 200 15.84 -28.37 -23.84
N LEU A 201 15.69 -29.68 -24.04
CA LEU A 201 15.49 -30.65 -22.96
C LEU A 201 16.79 -30.96 -22.19
N GLU A 202 17.93 -30.97 -22.89
CA GLU A 202 19.24 -31.22 -22.29
C GLU A 202 19.71 -30.02 -21.45
N ASN A 203 19.39 -28.81 -21.90
CA ASN A 203 19.79 -27.58 -21.20
C ASN A 203 18.62 -26.65 -20.93
N PRO A 204 17.73 -26.95 -19.95
CA PRO A 204 16.61 -26.13 -19.61
C PRO A 204 17.01 -24.73 -19.07
N ASN A 205 18.28 -24.55 -18.65
CA ASN A 205 18.78 -23.25 -18.21
C ASN A 205 18.87 -22.23 -19.35
N SER A 206 19.00 -22.67 -20.60
CA SER A 206 18.97 -21.76 -21.75
C SER A 206 17.69 -20.95 -21.86
N ILE A 207 16.56 -21.44 -21.28
CA ILE A 207 15.28 -20.75 -21.20
C ILE A 207 15.30 -19.67 -20.10
N THR A 208 16.09 -19.86 -19.04
CA THR A 208 16.13 -18.95 -17.90
C THR A 208 17.18 -17.85 -18.04
N GLU A 209 18.13 -17.98 -18.94
CA GLU A 209 19.20 -17.02 -19.20
C GLU A 209 18.87 -16.01 -20.32
N SER A 210 17.78 -16.21 -21.06
CA SER A 210 17.29 -15.33 -22.13
C SER A 210 16.26 -14.32 -21.59
#